data_c0f4b6c46ffc6d62301927a8b6fef808
#
_entry.id   c0f4b6c46ffc6d62301927a8b6fef808
#
_cell.length_a   1.000
_cell.length_b   1.000
_cell.length_c   1.000
_cell.angle_alpha   90.00
_cell.angle_beta   90.00
_cell.angle_gamma   90.00
#
_symmetry.space_group_name_H-M   'P 1'
#
loop_
_entity.id
_entity.type
_entity.pdbx_description
1 polymer ?
#
loop_
_entity_poly.entity_id
_entity_poly.type
_entity_poly.pdbx_seq_one_letter_code
_entity_poly.pdbx_strand_id
1 'polypeptide(L)'
;MGQFEVVKIDQIAEIENFKNFYQNQSEESENQLKNSLQSEGQLTPLVVTSDNTLLDGYRRLNFLRDLGYQEVNIQVVELKPTIDLRISLNNYRVKTELDLTNEVFQILNSVPKRQGKRPEGESYNRYGIIQKKLEYRWKSNTAIRQLDKIVENDFDDKLLLKGVVTKGWALKDCERYIDELRGIDEEKGYGFTNQLKKGGLTISQANKFIIEREYLANEYQDTFVIPEKSTSLKMNCADIRNQVEFHSSVDTIMTSIPYWSLRYYENEEGHNQLGHEKSPEEFASKVGDLFADLEISLKVSSNVFVNIGETYVDGCAMDVPDLVKRSILEKTNLVYKETLIWSKPNPKPINEKVKRPANKIEYILWFVVDPKKAKYNMITYTDRPKNIKITNGAKDVDENGVVWEKVKSLSKPYRKIYNHISQQEVEHMIICSTGKNQPISNAYSEGHVAAMSELLPVIPILMTTDEGDLVYDPFAGGNTVGRIALLLNRNYLSTELSSHYHKIGCKVLENTLEEINQDDFNSLLDKVFDRQLETAA
;
A
#
# COMPACT_ATOMS: atom_id res chain seq x y z
N MET A 1 19.51 -50.57 -24.42
CA MET A 1 19.93 -49.68 -25.55
C MET A 1 18.80 -49.76 -26.58
N GLY A 2 18.28 -48.64 -27.05
CA GLY A 2 17.20 -48.68 -28.06
C GLY A 2 17.72 -49.16 -29.40
N GLN A 3 16.92 -49.95 -30.11
CA GLN A 3 17.18 -50.38 -31.48
C GLN A 3 16.87 -49.22 -32.43
N PHE A 4 17.73 -48.99 -33.42
CA PHE A 4 17.52 -47.97 -34.46
C PHE A 4 16.97 -48.67 -35.71
N GLU A 5 15.91 -48.14 -36.26
CA GLU A 5 15.19 -48.69 -37.41
C GLU A 5 14.72 -47.57 -38.35
N VAL A 6 14.38 -47.91 -39.56
CA VAL A 6 13.72 -47.02 -40.52
C VAL A 6 12.32 -47.58 -40.75
N VAL A 7 11.31 -46.74 -40.58
CA VAL A 7 9.91 -47.14 -40.77
C VAL A 7 9.19 -46.13 -41.66
N LYS A 8 8.07 -46.57 -42.26
CA LYS A 8 7.20 -45.63 -42.99
C LYS A 8 6.57 -44.63 -42.03
N ILE A 9 6.52 -43.37 -42.43
CA ILE A 9 6.06 -42.26 -41.57
C ILE A 9 4.58 -42.41 -41.18
N ASP A 10 3.77 -43.06 -42.00
CA ASP A 10 2.36 -43.36 -41.76
C ASP A 10 2.14 -44.44 -40.70
N GLN A 11 3.17 -45.24 -40.38
CA GLN A 11 3.12 -46.26 -39.33
C GLN A 11 3.34 -45.70 -37.92
N ILE A 12 3.70 -44.38 -37.78
CA ILE A 12 3.89 -43.75 -36.48
C ILE A 12 2.57 -43.34 -35.89
N ALA A 13 2.20 -44.00 -34.77
CA ALA A 13 1.03 -43.66 -33.99
C ALA A 13 1.32 -42.50 -33.02
N GLU A 14 0.38 -41.57 -32.88
CA GLU A 14 0.51 -40.42 -31.97
C GLU A 14 -0.45 -40.56 -30.81
N ILE A 15 -0.02 -40.13 -29.62
CA ILE A 15 -0.86 -40.01 -28.41
C ILE A 15 -1.35 -38.57 -28.35
N GLU A 16 -2.67 -38.38 -28.42
CA GLU A 16 -3.29 -37.05 -28.47
C GLU A 16 -2.85 -36.16 -27.28
N ASN A 17 -2.85 -36.72 -26.05
CA ASN A 17 -2.41 -36.02 -24.86
C ASN A 17 -0.90 -35.66 -24.88
N PHE A 18 -0.08 -36.32 -25.70
CA PHE A 18 1.36 -36.02 -25.84
C PHE A 18 1.60 -35.02 -26.95
N LYS A 19 0.76 -34.99 -27.96
CA LYS A 19 0.87 -34.07 -29.12
C LYS A 19 0.82 -32.61 -28.68
N ASN A 20 -0.13 -32.28 -27.82
CA ASN A 20 -0.38 -30.91 -27.34
C ASN A 20 0.25 -30.62 -25.96
N PHE A 21 1.12 -31.48 -25.47
CA PHE A 21 1.72 -31.36 -24.15
C PHE A 21 2.67 -30.18 -24.03
N TYR A 22 3.47 -29.95 -25.07
CA TYR A 22 4.38 -28.82 -25.18
C TYR A 22 3.97 -27.97 -26.36
N GLN A 23 3.90 -26.65 -26.14
CA GLN A 23 3.60 -25.72 -27.21
C GLN A 23 4.77 -25.53 -28.19
N ASN A 24 4.45 -25.01 -29.35
CA ASN A 24 5.43 -24.61 -30.34
C ASN A 24 6.37 -23.55 -29.73
N GLN A 25 7.64 -23.64 -30.07
CA GLN A 25 8.62 -22.62 -29.68
C GLN A 25 8.45 -21.37 -30.55
N SER A 26 9.35 -20.38 -30.39
CA SER A 26 9.33 -19.20 -31.23
C SER A 26 9.38 -19.55 -32.72
N GLU A 27 8.79 -18.71 -33.55
CA GLU A 27 8.80 -18.86 -35.00
C GLU A 27 10.22 -19.05 -35.54
N GLU A 28 11.21 -18.39 -34.95
CA GLU A 28 12.63 -18.54 -35.27
C GLU A 28 13.12 -19.97 -34.99
N SER A 29 12.77 -20.55 -33.84
CA SER A 29 13.14 -21.94 -33.48
C SER A 29 12.45 -22.98 -34.38
N GLU A 30 11.20 -22.71 -34.80
CA GLU A 30 10.48 -23.55 -35.74
C GLU A 30 11.16 -23.51 -37.13
N ASN A 31 11.51 -22.32 -37.61
CA ASN A 31 12.19 -22.13 -38.87
C ASN A 31 13.61 -22.75 -38.87
N GLN A 32 14.36 -22.64 -37.79
CA GLN A 32 15.65 -23.29 -37.63
C GLN A 32 15.54 -24.81 -37.73
N LEU A 33 14.60 -25.42 -37.05
CA LEU A 33 14.39 -26.87 -37.10
C LEU A 33 13.96 -27.32 -38.50
N LYS A 34 13.05 -26.59 -39.15
CA LYS A 34 12.61 -26.88 -40.52
C LYS A 34 13.77 -26.77 -41.53
N ASN A 35 14.55 -25.72 -41.42
CA ASN A 35 15.71 -25.52 -42.30
C ASN A 35 16.78 -26.61 -42.12
N SER A 36 17.07 -27.03 -40.89
CA SER A 36 18.01 -28.13 -40.61
C SER A 36 17.48 -29.44 -41.20
N LEU A 37 16.18 -29.75 -41.05
CA LEU A 37 15.58 -30.94 -41.66
C LEU A 37 15.62 -30.92 -43.20
N GLN A 38 15.50 -29.73 -43.83
CA GLN A 38 15.59 -29.58 -45.29
C GLN A 38 17.01 -29.73 -45.80
N SER A 39 18.00 -29.16 -45.07
CA SER A 39 19.42 -29.13 -45.55
C SER A 39 20.21 -30.37 -45.18
N GLU A 40 19.96 -30.94 -44.01
CA GLU A 40 20.77 -32.00 -43.41
C GLU A 40 20.01 -33.31 -43.25
N GLY A 41 18.69 -33.28 -43.48
CA GLY A 41 17.84 -34.44 -43.27
C GLY A 41 17.57 -34.71 -41.79
N GLN A 42 17.03 -35.89 -41.48
CA GLN A 42 16.73 -36.32 -40.11
C GLN A 42 18.01 -36.81 -39.39
N LEU A 43 18.70 -35.91 -38.70
CA LEU A 43 19.89 -36.24 -37.92
C LEU A 43 19.55 -36.95 -36.59
N THR A 44 18.41 -36.61 -35.96
CA THR A 44 17.99 -37.19 -34.68
C THR A 44 16.75 -38.07 -34.89
N PRO A 45 16.76 -39.35 -34.47
CA PRO A 45 15.62 -40.25 -34.65
C PRO A 45 14.41 -39.81 -33.83
N LEU A 46 13.23 -40.23 -34.22
CA LEU A 46 12.02 -40.17 -33.39
C LEU A 46 12.11 -41.28 -32.34
N VAL A 47 11.66 -41.01 -31.13
CA VAL A 47 11.63 -42.03 -30.06
C VAL A 47 10.26 -42.65 -30.00
N VAL A 48 10.16 -43.95 -30.21
CA VAL A 48 8.91 -44.70 -30.27
C VAL A 48 8.96 -45.93 -29.36
N THR A 49 7.79 -46.46 -29.00
CA THR A 49 7.64 -47.77 -28.38
C THR A 49 7.76 -48.90 -29.42
N SER A 50 7.80 -50.15 -28.98
CA SER A 50 7.85 -51.32 -29.84
C SER A 50 6.63 -51.48 -30.80
N ASP A 51 5.53 -50.82 -30.56
CA ASP A 51 4.34 -50.74 -31.40
C ASP A 51 4.27 -49.45 -32.26
N ASN A 52 5.42 -48.76 -32.45
CA ASN A 52 5.54 -47.51 -33.17
C ASN A 52 4.76 -46.33 -32.59
N THR A 53 4.39 -46.37 -31.31
CA THR A 53 3.78 -45.20 -30.67
C THR A 53 4.80 -44.15 -30.33
N LEU A 54 4.61 -42.93 -30.79
CA LEU A 54 5.55 -41.80 -30.62
C LEU A 54 5.65 -41.35 -29.19
N LEU A 55 6.84 -41.33 -28.62
CA LEU A 55 7.17 -40.82 -27.29
C LEU A 55 7.83 -39.46 -27.34
N ASP A 56 8.75 -39.23 -28.30
CA ASP A 56 9.40 -37.93 -28.52
C ASP A 56 9.66 -37.66 -30.00
N GLY A 57 9.66 -36.37 -30.36
CA GLY A 57 9.90 -35.88 -31.70
C GLY A 57 8.65 -35.43 -32.44
N TYR A 58 7.54 -35.09 -31.76
CA TYR A 58 6.29 -34.63 -32.38
C TYR A 58 6.48 -33.50 -33.41
N ARG A 59 7.29 -32.49 -33.08
CA ARG A 59 7.58 -31.37 -34.00
C ARG A 59 8.35 -31.87 -35.25
N ARG A 60 9.36 -32.71 -35.02
CA ARG A 60 10.12 -33.34 -36.12
C ARG A 60 9.21 -34.15 -37.02
N LEU A 61 8.34 -34.97 -36.47
CA LEU A 61 7.39 -35.76 -37.23
C LEU A 61 6.48 -34.88 -38.09
N ASN A 62 5.96 -33.80 -37.56
CA ASN A 62 5.12 -32.86 -38.31
C ASN A 62 5.93 -32.25 -39.51
N PHE A 63 7.12 -31.72 -39.25
CA PHE A 63 7.94 -31.17 -40.35
C PHE A 63 8.39 -32.21 -41.35
N LEU A 64 8.69 -33.44 -40.93
CA LEU A 64 9.04 -34.52 -41.88
C LEU A 64 7.85 -34.87 -42.77
N ARG A 65 6.63 -34.88 -42.25
CA ARG A 65 5.39 -35.02 -43.04
C ARG A 65 5.20 -33.87 -44.02
N ASP A 66 5.35 -32.62 -43.54
CA ASP A 66 5.22 -31.43 -44.38
C ASP A 66 6.26 -31.38 -45.52
N LEU A 67 7.46 -31.92 -45.26
CA LEU A 67 8.54 -32.02 -46.23
C LEU A 67 8.40 -33.24 -47.17
N GLY A 68 7.38 -34.08 -46.99
CA GLY A 68 7.07 -35.21 -47.87
C GLY A 68 7.93 -36.46 -47.68
N TYR A 69 8.57 -36.60 -46.51
CA TYR A 69 9.32 -37.82 -46.21
C TYR A 69 8.40 -39.02 -46.15
N GLN A 70 8.78 -40.11 -46.80
CA GLN A 70 8.03 -41.38 -46.81
C GLN A 70 8.49 -42.31 -45.70
N GLU A 71 9.74 -42.22 -45.31
CA GLU A 71 10.39 -43.03 -44.29
C GLU A 71 11.12 -42.14 -43.27
N VAL A 72 11.19 -42.59 -42.03
CA VAL A 72 11.80 -41.86 -40.91
C VAL A 72 12.67 -42.78 -40.07
N ASN A 73 13.75 -42.23 -39.54
CA ASN A 73 14.61 -42.92 -38.56
C ASN A 73 13.93 -42.90 -37.18
N ILE A 74 13.80 -44.05 -36.56
CA ILE A 74 13.24 -44.23 -35.23
C ILE A 74 14.25 -44.88 -34.27
N GLN A 75 14.11 -44.58 -32.99
CA GLN A 75 14.72 -45.30 -31.89
C GLN A 75 13.62 -45.99 -31.11
N VAL A 76 13.60 -47.31 -31.14
CA VAL A 76 12.64 -48.12 -30.39
C VAL A 76 13.09 -48.29 -28.96
N VAL A 77 12.19 -48.02 -28.01
CA VAL A 77 12.43 -48.18 -26.56
C VAL A 77 11.36 -49.06 -25.95
N GLU A 78 11.75 -49.98 -25.07
CA GLU A 78 10.85 -50.86 -24.35
C GLU A 78 10.31 -50.15 -23.10
N LEU A 79 9.61 -49.02 -23.27
CA LEU A 79 9.06 -48.23 -22.21
C LEU A 79 7.57 -47.96 -22.47
N LYS A 80 6.78 -47.98 -21.38
CA LYS A 80 5.35 -47.61 -21.51
C LYS A 80 5.21 -46.09 -21.68
N PRO A 81 4.31 -45.64 -22.56
CA PRO A 81 4.05 -44.22 -22.76
C PRO A 81 3.37 -43.62 -21.53
N THR A 82 4.16 -43.00 -20.69
CA THR A 82 3.71 -42.32 -19.48
C THR A 82 4.04 -40.84 -19.52
N ILE A 83 3.31 -40.02 -18.79
CA ILE A 83 3.58 -38.58 -18.65
C ILE A 83 4.99 -38.35 -18.08
N ASP A 84 5.40 -39.15 -17.11
CA ASP A 84 6.74 -39.05 -16.51
C ASP A 84 7.84 -39.28 -17.53
N LEU A 85 7.66 -40.27 -18.39
CA LEU A 85 8.60 -40.54 -19.49
C LEU A 85 8.65 -39.37 -20.49
N ARG A 86 7.49 -38.82 -20.83
CA ARG A 86 7.39 -37.64 -21.72
C ARG A 86 8.14 -36.43 -21.15
N ILE A 87 7.99 -36.17 -19.86
CA ILE A 87 8.70 -35.10 -19.16
C ILE A 87 10.21 -35.38 -19.13
N SER A 88 10.60 -36.62 -18.78
CA SER A 88 12.02 -37.02 -18.70
C SER A 88 12.74 -36.88 -20.04
N LEU A 89 12.11 -37.26 -21.15
CA LEU A 89 12.67 -37.11 -22.51
C LEU A 89 12.85 -35.63 -22.93
N ASN A 90 12.15 -34.72 -22.25
CA ASN A 90 12.22 -33.27 -22.53
C ASN A 90 12.94 -32.45 -21.46
N ASN A 91 13.66 -33.08 -20.51
CA ASN A 91 14.36 -32.38 -19.44
C ASN A 91 15.47 -31.42 -19.92
N TYR A 92 16.03 -31.67 -21.09
CA TYR A 92 17.08 -30.83 -21.67
C TYR A 92 16.55 -29.69 -22.56
N ARG A 93 15.24 -29.61 -22.73
CA ARG A 93 14.60 -28.56 -23.53
C ARG A 93 14.46 -27.28 -22.71
N VAL A 94 14.66 -26.12 -23.34
CA VAL A 94 14.23 -24.83 -22.79
C VAL A 94 12.70 -24.82 -22.77
N LYS A 95 12.11 -24.75 -21.59
CA LYS A 95 10.66 -24.83 -21.38
C LYS A 95 10.08 -23.43 -21.26
N THR A 96 8.98 -23.21 -21.97
CA THR A 96 8.19 -21.98 -21.81
C THR A 96 7.41 -22.01 -20.48
N GLU A 97 6.89 -20.86 -20.08
CA GLU A 97 6.01 -20.76 -18.89
C GLU A 97 4.81 -21.72 -18.98
N LEU A 98 4.24 -21.85 -20.18
CA LEU A 98 3.10 -22.72 -20.41
C LEU A 98 3.50 -24.20 -20.41
N ASP A 99 4.69 -24.55 -20.92
CA ASP A 99 5.23 -25.90 -20.83
C ASP A 99 5.35 -26.34 -19.36
N LEU A 100 5.93 -25.48 -18.52
CA LEU A 100 6.08 -25.73 -17.09
C LEU A 100 4.73 -25.88 -16.37
N THR A 101 3.78 -25.03 -16.72
CA THR A 101 2.42 -25.07 -16.16
C THR A 101 1.72 -26.38 -16.56
N ASN A 102 1.81 -26.78 -17.83
CA ASN A 102 1.22 -28.01 -18.33
C ASN A 102 1.87 -29.25 -17.70
N GLU A 103 3.18 -29.29 -17.49
CA GLU A 103 3.85 -30.41 -16.80
C GLU A 103 3.26 -30.63 -15.41
N VAL A 104 3.16 -29.56 -14.60
CA VAL A 104 2.57 -29.65 -13.25
C VAL A 104 1.10 -30.10 -13.32
N PHE A 105 0.31 -29.52 -14.20
CA PHE A 105 -1.10 -29.88 -14.42
C PHE A 105 -1.26 -31.35 -14.78
N GLN A 106 -0.47 -31.87 -15.70
CA GLN A 106 -0.53 -33.27 -16.14
C GLN A 106 -0.07 -34.23 -15.04
N ILE A 107 0.97 -33.87 -14.26
CA ILE A 107 1.42 -34.68 -13.11
C ILE A 107 0.29 -34.79 -12.07
N LEU A 108 -0.38 -33.67 -11.73
CA LEU A 108 -1.49 -33.66 -10.78
C LEU A 108 -2.64 -34.56 -11.25
N ASN A 109 -2.98 -34.54 -12.54
CA ASN A 109 -4.05 -35.34 -13.12
C ASN A 109 -3.66 -36.80 -13.43
N SER A 110 -2.38 -37.12 -13.51
CA SER A 110 -1.90 -38.49 -13.79
C SER A 110 -2.15 -39.48 -12.64
N VAL A 111 -2.37 -38.97 -11.44
CA VAL A 111 -2.62 -39.79 -10.25
C VAL A 111 -4.10 -39.69 -9.89
N PRO A 112 -4.90 -40.76 -10.10
CA PRO A 112 -6.35 -40.68 -9.98
C PRO A 112 -6.84 -40.37 -8.57
N LYS A 113 -7.95 -39.63 -8.48
CA LYS A 113 -8.71 -39.41 -7.25
C LYS A 113 -9.56 -40.63 -7.01
N ARG A 114 -9.31 -41.40 -5.95
CA ARG A 114 -10.18 -42.52 -5.59
C ARG A 114 -11.43 -41.99 -4.89
N GLN A 115 -12.60 -42.28 -5.43
CA GLN A 115 -13.90 -42.09 -4.76
C GLN A 115 -14.29 -43.38 -4.02
N GLY A 116 -14.67 -43.29 -2.72
CA GLY A 116 -15.23 -44.38 -1.95
C GLY A 116 -14.42 -44.80 -0.71
N LYS A 117 -15.04 -45.73 0.11
CA LYS A 117 -14.41 -46.29 1.32
C LYS A 117 -13.13 -47.08 0.98
N ARG A 118 -12.10 -46.90 1.77
CA ARG A 118 -10.83 -47.64 1.64
C ARG A 118 -11.08 -49.14 1.81
N PRO A 119 -10.57 -50.02 0.93
CA PRO A 119 -10.44 -51.44 1.25
C PRO A 119 -9.47 -51.64 2.43
N GLU A 120 -9.79 -52.52 3.34
CA GLU A 120 -8.87 -52.85 4.44
C GLU A 120 -7.54 -53.39 3.88
N GLY A 121 -6.45 -52.74 4.27
CA GLY A 121 -5.08 -53.18 3.96
C GLY A 121 -4.32 -52.39 2.89
N GLU A 122 -4.92 -51.50 2.11
CA GLU A 122 -4.20 -50.69 1.11
C GLU A 122 -4.03 -49.22 1.54
N SER A 123 -2.78 -48.78 1.72
CA SER A 123 -2.48 -47.34 1.91
C SER A 123 -2.22 -46.65 0.58
N TYR A 124 -3.28 -46.16 -0.09
CA TYR A 124 -3.13 -45.32 -1.27
C TYR A 124 -2.89 -43.87 -0.83
N ASN A 125 -1.66 -43.39 -1.00
CA ASN A 125 -1.28 -42.01 -0.69
C ASN A 125 -1.07 -41.20 -1.99
N ARG A 126 -2.18 -40.70 -2.58
CA ARG A 126 -2.13 -39.88 -3.79
C ARG A 126 -1.16 -38.69 -3.68
N TYR A 127 -1.25 -37.95 -2.58
CA TYR A 127 -0.42 -36.76 -2.37
C TYR A 127 1.07 -37.10 -2.23
N GLY A 128 1.40 -38.19 -1.57
CA GLY A 128 2.80 -38.67 -1.49
C GLY A 128 3.35 -39.11 -2.84
N ILE A 129 2.51 -39.72 -3.70
CA ILE A 129 2.91 -40.09 -5.08
C ILE A 129 3.19 -38.84 -5.91
N ILE A 130 2.29 -37.86 -5.89
CA ILE A 130 2.46 -36.58 -6.62
C ILE A 130 3.66 -35.81 -6.06
N GLN A 131 3.82 -35.77 -4.73
CA GLN A 131 4.92 -35.09 -4.09
C GLN A 131 6.28 -35.62 -4.59
N LYS A 132 6.46 -36.91 -4.67
CA LYS A 132 7.69 -37.53 -5.20
C LYS A 132 8.00 -37.07 -6.64
N LYS A 133 6.96 -36.90 -7.47
CA LYS A 133 7.12 -36.43 -8.85
C LYS A 133 7.43 -34.93 -8.95
N LEU A 134 7.00 -34.14 -7.97
CA LEU A 134 7.18 -32.67 -7.90
C LEU A 134 8.14 -32.22 -6.81
N GLU A 135 8.92 -33.14 -6.19
CA GLU A 135 9.79 -32.83 -5.03
C GLU A 135 10.86 -31.78 -5.31
N TYR A 136 11.21 -31.59 -6.58
CA TYR A 136 12.12 -30.53 -7.01
C TYR A 136 11.55 -29.11 -6.77
N ARG A 137 10.22 -28.97 -6.60
CA ARG A 137 9.53 -27.70 -6.35
C ARG A 137 8.77 -27.66 -5.02
N TRP A 138 8.00 -28.72 -4.71
CA TRP A 138 7.14 -28.75 -3.53
C TRP A 138 7.41 -29.99 -2.68
N LYS A 139 7.92 -29.77 -1.47
CA LYS A 139 8.42 -30.82 -0.57
C LYS A 139 7.39 -31.28 0.46
N SER A 140 6.15 -30.79 0.44
CA SER A 140 5.13 -31.16 1.43
C SER A 140 3.83 -31.62 0.81
N ASN A 141 3.17 -32.58 1.46
CA ASN A 141 1.84 -33.04 1.07
C ASN A 141 0.79 -31.91 1.15
N THR A 142 0.96 -30.94 2.05
CA THR A 142 0.09 -29.76 2.16
C THR A 142 0.17 -28.92 0.89
N ALA A 143 1.37 -28.63 0.38
CA ALA A 143 1.54 -27.91 -0.87
C ALA A 143 0.88 -28.63 -2.05
N ILE A 144 0.96 -29.96 -2.11
CA ILE A 144 0.32 -30.73 -3.18
C ILE A 144 -1.21 -30.67 -3.07
N ARG A 145 -1.76 -30.67 -1.85
CA ARG A 145 -3.21 -30.49 -1.65
C ARG A 145 -3.70 -29.12 -2.12
N GLN A 146 -2.94 -28.09 -1.80
CA GLN A 146 -3.24 -26.72 -2.25
C GLN A 146 -3.18 -26.61 -3.78
N LEU A 147 -2.15 -27.19 -4.42
CA LEU A 147 -2.05 -27.25 -5.88
C LEU A 147 -3.24 -28.01 -6.51
N ASP A 148 -3.64 -29.11 -5.94
CA ASP A 148 -4.78 -29.91 -6.43
C ASP A 148 -6.08 -29.10 -6.37
N LYS A 149 -6.30 -28.39 -5.27
CA LYS A 149 -7.43 -27.48 -5.08
C LYS A 149 -7.41 -26.30 -6.06
N ILE A 150 -6.22 -25.70 -6.29
CA ILE A 150 -6.05 -24.64 -7.27
C ILE A 150 -6.45 -25.14 -8.66
N VAL A 151 -5.94 -26.30 -9.09
CA VAL A 151 -6.23 -26.86 -10.41
C VAL A 151 -7.72 -27.15 -10.61
N GLU A 152 -8.42 -27.58 -9.55
CA GLU A 152 -9.87 -27.85 -9.61
C GLU A 152 -10.72 -26.59 -9.77
N ASN A 153 -10.23 -25.46 -9.27
CA ASN A 153 -10.97 -24.20 -9.18
C ASN A 153 -10.32 -23.07 -9.99
N ASP A 154 -9.35 -23.38 -10.84
CA ASP A 154 -8.66 -22.41 -11.67
C ASP A 154 -9.56 -21.90 -12.82
N PHE A 155 -9.10 -20.86 -13.48
CA PHE A 155 -9.70 -20.39 -14.73
C PHE A 155 -9.35 -21.34 -15.90
N ASP A 156 -10.10 -21.26 -16.98
CA ASP A 156 -9.90 -22.10 -18.17
C ASP A 156 -8.47 -22.01 -18.73
N ASP A 157 -7.86 -20.83 -18.63
CA ASP A 157 -6.47 -20.54 -19.05
C ASP A 157 -5.41 -20.93 -18.03
N LYS A 158 -5.77 -21.59 -16.93
CA LYS A 158 -4.90 -22.02 -15.83
C LYS A 158 -4.12 -20.87 -15.20
N LEU A 159 -4.77 -19.72 -15.05
CA LEU A 159 -4.15 -18.48 -14.57
C LEU A 159 -3.45 -18.61 -13.22
N LEU A 160 -4.13 -19.23 -12.23
CA LEU A 160 -3.60 -19.37 -10.88
C LEU A 160 -2.45 -20.36 -10.85
N LEU A 161 -2.59 -21.53 -11.50
CA LEU A 161 -1.52 -22.50 -11.61
C LEU A 161 -0.30 -21.92 -12.33
N LYS A 162 -0.52 -21.19 -13.42
CA LYS A 162 0.54 -20.47 -14.13
C LYS A 162 1.24 -19.46 -13.23
N GLY A 163 0.49 -18.67 -12.46
CA GLY A 163 1.03 -17.72 -11.49
C GLY A 163 1.91 -18.38 -10.43
N VAL A 164 1.48 -19.52 -9.89
CA VAL A 164 2.25 -20.30 -8.91
C VAL A 164 3.54 -20.88 -9.54
N VAL A 165 3.41 -21.46 -10.72
CA VAL A 165 4.52 -22.18 -11.37
C VAL A 165 5.58 -21.23 -11.93
N THR A 166 5.18 -20.09 -12.49
CA THR A 166 6.09 -19.22 -13.26
C THR A 166 6.37 -17.87 -12.61
N LYS A 167 5.41 -17.33 -11.87
CA LYS A 167 5.52 -16.01 -11.23
C LYS A 167 5.77 -16.06 -9.73
N GLY A 168 5.86 -17.26 -9.15
CA GLY A 168 6.13 -17.45 -7.73
C GLY A 168 4.97 -17.05 -6.80
N TRP A 169 3.72 -17.07 -7.28
CA TRP A 169 2.57 -16.78 -6.43
C TRP A 169 2.46 -17.80 -5.29
N ALA A 170 2.15 -17.34 -4.09
CA ALA A 170 2.04 -18.21 -2.93
C ALA A 170 0.77 -19.07 -3.03
N LEU A 171 0.90 -20.37 -2.76
CA LEU A 171 -0.22 -21.33 -2.79
C LEU A 171 -1.38 -20.89 -1.89
N LYS A 172 -1.05 -20.41 -0.68
CA LYS A 172 -2.04 -19.93 0.28
C LYS A 172 -2.83 -18.70 -0.20
N ASP A 173 -2.20 -17.83 -0.99
CA ASP A 173 -2.86 -16.64 -1.52
C ASP A 173 -3.82 -17.02 -2.66
N CYS A 174 -3.43 -18.00 -3.50
CA CYS A 174 -4.32 -18.56 -4.51
C CYS A 174 -5.51 -19.31 -3.88
N GLU A 175 -5.27 -20.10 -2.83
CA GLU A 175 -6.30 -20.81 -2.09
C GLU A 175 -7.29 -19.83 -1.43
N ARG A 176 -6.78 -18.79 -0.78
CA ARG A 176 -7.60 -17.74 -0.19
C ARG A 176 -8.45 -17.00 -1.22
N TYR A 177 -7.87 -16.69 -2.38
CA TYR A 177 -8.61 -16.06 -3.46
C TYR A 177 -9.80 -16.93 -3.93
N ILE A 178 -9.56 -18.22 -4.11
CA ILE A 178 -10.60 -19.18 -4.51
C ILE A 178 -11.71 -19.28 -3.46
N ASP A 179 -11.34 -19.41 -2.18
CA ASP A 179 -12.28 -19.74 -1.12
C ASP A 179 -13.09 -18.56 -0.62
N GLU A 180 -12.46 -17.38 -0.54
CA GLU A 180 -12.99 -16.25 0.22
C GLU A 180 -13.27 -15.02 -0.66
N LEU A 181 -12.47 -14.79 -1.68
CA LEU A 181 -12.41 -13.47 -2.29
C LEU A 181 -12.92 -13.41 -3.74
N ARG A 182 -12.80 -14.48 -4.51
CA ARG A 182 -13.23 -14.51 -5.90
C ARG A 182 -14.73 -14.24 -6.06
N GLY A 183 -15.55 -14.87 -5.22
CA GLY A 183 -16.98 -14.65 -5.21
C GLY A 183 -17.36 -13.22 -4.91
N ILE A 184 -16.66 -12.59 -3.97
CA ILE A 184 -16.84 -11.17 -3.61
C ILE A 184 -16.44 -10.26 -4.78
N ASP A 185 -15.28 -10.50 -5.43
CA ASP A 185 -14.83 -9.73 -6.59
C ASP A 185 -15.84 -9.78 -7.74
N GLU A 186 -16.40 -10.96 -8.00
CA GLU A 186 -17.40 -11.18 -9.06
C GLU A 186 -18.74 -10.54 -8.70
N GLU A 187 -19.25 -10.73 -7.47
CA GLU A 187 -20.53 -10.18 -7.01
C GLU A 187 -20.52 -8.65 -6.94
N LYS A 188 -19.44 -8.08 -6.40
CA LYS A 188 -19.32 -6.63 -6.23
C LYS A 188 -18.77 -5.91 -7.47
N GLY A 189 -18.34 -6.65 -8.49
CA GLY A 189 -17.85 -6.08 -9.75
C GLY A 189 -16.55 -5.28 -9.62
N TYR A 190 -15.68 -5.63 -8.68
CA TYR A 190 -14.42 -4.91 -8.45
C TYR A 190 -13.43 -5.01 -9.61
N GLY A 191 -13.52 -6.10 -10.40
CA GLY A 191 -12.75 -6.27 -11.63
C GLY A 191 -11.31 -6.74 -11.43
N PHE A 192 -10.92 -7.19 -10.24
CA PHE A 192 -9.56 -7.68 -9.96
C PHE A 192 -9.25 -8.97 -10.70
N THR A 193 -10.24 -9.85 -10.89
CA THR A 193 -10.13 -11.03 -11.74
C THR A 193 -9.62 -10.67 -13.15
N ASN A 194 -10.19 -9.63 -13.76
CA ASN A 194 -9.77 -9.17 -15.09
C ASN A 194 -8.35 -8.58 -15.08
N GLN A 195 -7.96 -7.89 -14.01
CA GLN A 195 -6.61 -7.35 -13.86
C GLN A 195 -5.57 -8.45 -13.66
N LEU A 196 -5.90 -9.52 -12.92
CA LEU A 196 -5.06 -10.72 -12.81
C LEU A 196 -4.84 -11.37 -14.18
N LYS A 197 -5.90 -11.53 -14.99
CA LYS A 197 -5.81 -12.07 -16.36
C LYS A 197 -4.93 -11.24 -17.27
N LYS A 198 -5.02 -9.92 -17.18
CA LYS A 198 -4.18 -8.99 -17.94
C LYS A 198 -2.73 -8.89 -17.43
N GLY A 199 -2.42 -9.47 -16.28
CA GLY A 199 -1.10 -9.39 -15.65
C GLY A 199 -0.81 -8.06 -14.97
N GLY A 200 -1.80 -7.22 -14.74
CA GLY A 200 -1.67 -5.93 -14.06
C GLY A 200 -1.51 -6.03 -12.54
N LEU A 201 -1.85 -7.19 -11.95
CA LEU A 201 -1.75 -7.46 -10.52
C LEU A 201 -1.16 -8.83 -10.25
N THR A 202 -0.58 -9.01 -9.06
CA THR A 202 -0.31 -10.32 -8.47
C THR A 202 -1.52 -10.80 -7.66
N ILE A 203 -1.61 -12.11 -7.38
CA ILE A 203 -2.69 -12.66 -6.56
C ILE A 203 -2.71 -12.07 -5.14
N SER A 204 -1.55 -11.81 -4.57
CA SER A 204 -1.42 -11.18 -3.25
C SER A 204 -1.96 -9.75 -3.23
N GLN A 205 -1.70 -8.96 -4.28
CA GLN A 205 -2.25 -7.62 -4.44
C GLN A 205 -3.77 -7.64 -4.64
N ALA A 206 -4.28 -8.56 -5.47
CA ALA A 206 -5.73 -8.70 -5.65
C ALA A 206 -6.44 -9.06 -4.34
N ASN A 207 -5.91 -10.04 -3.59
CA ASN A 207 -6.43 -10.40 -2.28
C ASN A 207 -6.45 -9.20 -1.32
N LYS A 208 -5.35 -8.45 -1.30
CA LYS A 208 -5.23 -7.25 -0.49
C LYS A 208 -6.33 -6.24 -0.83
N PHE A 209 -6.48 -5.90 -2.10
CA PHE A 209 -7.44 -4.88 -2.54
C PHE A 209 -8.90 -5.29 -2.32
N ILE A 210 -9.24 -6.57 -2.51
CA ILE A 210 -10.61 -7.06 -2.24
C ILE A 210 -10.93 -6.94 -0.74
N ILE A 211 -10.02 -7.42 0.12
CA ILE A 211 -10.18 -7.35 1.57
C ILE A 211 -10.31 -5.90 2.04
N GLU A 212 -9.50 -5.02 1.49
CA GLU A 212 -9.52 -3.61 1.80
C GLU A 212 -10.85 -2.96 1.40
N ARG A 213 -11.37 -3.27 0.20
CA ARG A 213 -12.68 -2.78 -0.24
C ARG A 213 -13.82 -3.32 0.59
N GLU A 214 -13.83 -4.61 0.92
CA GLU A 214 -14.85 -5.19 1.80
C GLU A 214 -14.78 -4.62 3.22
N TYR A 215 -13.58 -4.44 3.73
CA TYR A 215 -13.40 -3.76 5.01
C TYR A 215 -14.00 -2.36 4.97
N LEU A 216 -13.68 -1.57 3.95
CA LEU A 216 -14.22 -0.24 3.77
C LEU A 216 -15.75 -0.28 3.62
N ALA A 217 -16.30 -1.16 2.79
CA ALA A 217 -17.73 -1.29 2.56
C ALA A 217 -18.52 -1.67 3.82
N ASN A 218 -17.99 -2.58 4.64
CA ASN A 218 -18.65 -3.04 5.87
C ASN A 218 -18.56 -2.02 7.00
N GLU A 219 -17.59 -1.14 6.97
CA GLU A 219 -17.34 -0.16 8.03
C GLU A 219 -18.11 1.15 7.85
N TYR A 220 -18.66 1.40 6.65
CA TYR A 220 -19.34 2.66 6.34
C TYR A 220 -20.84 2.70 6.63
N GLN A 221 -21.38 1.72 7.32
CA GLN A 221 -22.78 1.73 7.76
C GLN A 221 -23.01 2.58 9.03
N ASP A 222 -21.96 3.00 9.71
CA ASP A 222 -22.09 3.85 10.89
C ASP A 222 -22.19 5.32 10.49
N THR A 223 -23.20 5.97 11.00
CA THR A 223 -23.47 7.39 10.80
C THR A 223 -22.30 8.22 11.32
N PHE A 224 -21.76 9.09 10.45
CA PHE A 224 -20.75 10.06 10.88
C PHE A 224 -21.38 11.05 11.87
N VAL A 225 -20.81 11.15 13.07
CA VAL A 225 -21.28 12.07 14.12
C VAL A 225 -20.43 13.32 14.10
N ILE A 226 -21.08 14.46 13.92
CA ILE A 226 -20.40 15.76 13.97
C ILE A 226 -20.03 16.05 15.42
N PRO A 227 -18.79 16.41 15.71
CA PRO A 227 -18.37 16.75 17.06
C PRO A 227 -19.18 17.94 17.62
N GLU A 228 -19.70 17.79 18.84
CA GLU A 228 -20.55 18.81 19.48
C GLU A 228 -19.76 20.03 20.02
N LYS A 229 -18.42 19.92 20.14
CA LYS A 229 -17.57 20.89 20.84
C LYS A 229 -16.55 21.57 19.92
N SER A 230 -16.93 21.96 18.71
CA SER A 230 -16.04 22.68 17.82
C SER A 230 -16.28 24.18 17.92
N THR A 231 -15.22 24.95 18.21
CA THR A 231 -15.28 26.38 18.43
C THR A 231 -14.11 27.11 17.78
N SER A 232 -14.40 28.22 17.10
CA SER A 232 -13.41 29.15 16.56
C SER A 232 -13.56 30.51 17.21
N LEU A 233 -12.46 31.04 17.79
CA LEU A 233 -12.46 32.26 18.57
C LEU A 233 -11.60 33.35 17.90
N LYS A 234 -12.18 34.54 17.71
CA LYS A 234 -11.43 35.72 17.30
C LYS A 234 -10.75 36.32 18.54
N MET A 235 -9.51 35.93 18.79
CA MET A 235 -8.75 36.41 19.94
C MET A 235 -7.25 36.18 19.76
N ASN A 236 -6.44 36.83 20.58
CA ASN A 236 -5.04 36.44 20.74
C ASN A 236 -4.96 35.08 21.45
N CYS A 237 -4.17 34.15 20.91
CA CYS A 237 -4.04 32.81 21.46
C CYS A 237 -3.50 32.80 22.91
N ALA A 238 -2.68 33.79 23.32
CA ALA A 238 -2.25 33.92 24.70
C ALA A 238 -3.41 34.14 25.69
N ASP A 239 -4.52 34.71 25.24
CA ASP A 239 -5.69 34.96 26.06
C ASP A 239 -6.49 33.68 26.40
N ILE A 240 -6.13 32.55 25.83
CA ILE A 240 -6.73 31.24 26.16
C ILE A 240 -6.61 30.92 27.66
N ARG A 241 -5.57 31.42 28.31
CA ARG A 241 -5.40 31.32 29.79
C ARG A 241 -6.55 31.91 30.57
N ASN A 242 -7.30 32.86 29.99
CA ASN A 242 -8.48 33.49 30.61
C ASN A 242 -9.78 32.72 30.32
N GLN A 243 -9.73 31.72 29.46
CA GLN A 243 -10.88 30.89 29.06
C GLN A 243 -10.88 29.58 29.84
N VAL A 244 -11.45 29.61 31.06
CA VAL A 244 -11.38 28.52 32.05
C VAL A 244 -11.98 27.21 31.51
N GLU A 245 -12.95 27.28 30.59
CA GLU A 245 -13.57 26.13 29.96
C GLU A 245 -12.62 25.28 29.14
N PHE A 246 -11.50 25.87 28.68
CA PHE A 246 -10.48 25.17 27.91
C PHE A 246 -9.28 24.69 28.73
N HIS A 247 -9.24 25.01 30.06
CA HIS A 247 -8.16 24.53 30.92
C HIS A 247 -8.13 22.99 30.95
N SER A 248 -6.96 22.39 30.75
CA SER A 248 -6.77 20.94 30.77
C SER A 248 -7.77 20.16 29.88
N SER A 249 -8.19 20.76 28.76
CA SER A 249 -9.20 20.17 27.87
C SER A 249 -8.64 19.70 26.53
N VAL A 250 -7.51 20.27 26.10
CA VAL A 250 -6.91 20.02 24.78
C VAL A 250 -6.12 18.72 24.77
N ASP A 251 -6.36 17.87 23.79
CA ASP A 251 -5.65 16.60 23.60
C ASP A 251 -4.40 16.78 22.71
N THR A 252 -4.49 17.63 21.69
CA THR A 252 -3.36 17.91 20.80
C THR A 252 -3.41 19.35 20.31
N ILE A 253 -2.27 20.04 20.38
CA ILE A 253 -2.04 21.26 19.61
C ILE A 253 -1.35 20.87 18.31
N MET A 254 -1.92 21.29 17.17
CA MET A 254 -1.30 21.22 15.87
C MET A 254 -1.38 22.58 15.20
N THR A 255 -0.26 23.20 14.92
CA THR A 255 -0.24 24.58 14.42
C THR A 255 0.94 24.86 13.49
N SER A 256 0.78 25.88 12.64
CA SER A 256 1.86 26.51 11.88
C SER A 256 1.98 27.95 12.34
N ILE A 257 3.01 28.23 13.13
CA ILE A 257 3.22 29.59 13.63
C ILE A 257 3.65 30.55 12.50
N PRO A 258 3.39 31.85 12.60
CA PRO A 258 3.97 32.85 11.70
C PRO A 258 5.49 32.72 11.66
N TYR A 259 6.10 32.78 10.46
CA TYR A 259 7.55 32.64 10.32
C TYR A 259 8.23 34.01 10.45
N TRP A 260 9.36 34.04 11.18
CA TRP A 260 10.12 35.25 11.38
C TRP A 260 10.56 35.87 10.05
N SER A 261 10.31 37.21 9.89
CA SER A 261 10.74 38.05 8.75
C SER A 261 10.29 37.56 7.36
N LEU A 262 9.33 36.61 7.28
CA LEU A 262 8.95 36.03 6.00
C LEU A 262 7.74 36.71 5.37
N ARG A 263 6.77 37.17 6.17
CA ARG A 263 5.48 37.68 5.67
C ARG A 263 4.91 38.76 6.57
N TYR A 264 4.25 39.73 5.95
CA TYR A 264 3.43 40.71 6.61
C TYR A 264 1.97 40.31 6.48
N TYR A 265 1.27 40.12 7.57
CA TYR A 265 -0.15 39.88 7.59
C TYR A 265 -0.85 41.18 7.89
N GLU A 266 -1.66 41.69 6.97
CA GLU A 266 -2.47 42.89 7.22
C GLU A 266 -3.46 42.60 8.34
N ASN A 267 -3.38 43.29 9.44
CA ASN A 267 -4.39 43.26 10.50
C ASN A 267 -4.79 44.68 10.92
N GLU A 268 -6.00 44.83 11.34
CA GLU A 268 -6.55 46.11 11.82
C GLU A 268 -5.97 46.52 13.19
N GLU A 269 -5.30 45.63 13.89
CA GLU A 269 -4.83 45.78 15.29
C GLU A 269 -3.32 46.10 15.41
N GLY A 270 -2.65 46.33 14.32
CA GLY A 270 -1.46 47.16 14.05
C GLY A 270 -0.14 46.77 14.67
N HIS A 271 0.12 46.22 15.84
CA HIS A 271 1.51 46.17 16.39
C HIS A 271 1.89 44.95 17.24
N ASN A 272 1.03 43.97 17.46
CA ASN A 272 1.33 42.77 18.27
C ASN A 272 1.44 41.47 17.47
N GLN A 273 1.78 41.58 16.21
CA GLN A 273 1.90 40.44 15.32
C GLN A 273 3.25 39.75 15.52
N LEU A 274 3.20 38.42 15.72
CA LEU A 274 4.39 37.57 15.74
C LEU A 274 5.02 37.49 14.35
N GLY A 275 6.37 37.47 14.28
CA GLY A 275 7.14 37.33 13.04
C GLY A 275 7.80 38.62 12.54
N HIS A 276 7.64 39.76 13.28
CA HIS A 276 8.23 41.05 12.95
C HIS A 276 9.25 41.55 13.97
N GLU A 277 9.73 40.66 14.83
CA GLU A 277 10.75 40.94 15.82
C GLU A 277 12.08 41.36 15.15
N LYS A 278 12.90 42.12 15.89
CA LYS A 278 14.17 42.66 15.38
C LYS A 278 15.21 41.58 15.14
N SER A 279 15.09 40.46 15.86
CA SER A 279 16.02 39.33 15.72
C SER A 279 15.29 38.00 15.84
N PRO A 280 15.87 36.88 15.34
CA PRO A 280 15.29 35.57 15.49
C PRO A 280 15.24 35.11 16.96
N GLU A 281 16.12 35.57 17.83
CA GLU A 281 16.12 35.29 19.26
C GLU A 281 14.95 35.98 19.96
N GLU A 282 14.63 37.24 19.61
CA GLU A 282 13.47 37.95 20.12
C GLU A 282 12.18 37.26 19.71
N PHE A 283 12.10 36.84 18.43
CA PHE A 283 10.99 36.08 17.91
C PHE A 283 10.81 34.76 18.69
N ALA A 284 11.89 33.97 18.81
CA ALA A 284 11.87 32.70 19.53
C ALA A 284 11.45 32.89 21.00
N SER A 285 11.93 33.96 21.65
CA SER A 285 11.55 34.29 23.02
C SER A 285 10.04 34.53 23.17
N LYS A 286 9.44 35.30 22.26
CA LYS A 286 7.99 35.54 22.27
C LYS A 286 7.19 34.26 21.98
N VAL A 287 7.68 33.40 21.09
CA VAL A 287 7.04 32.08 20.86
C VAL A 287 7.06 31.26 22.13
N GLY A 288 8.18 31.21 22.86
CA GLY A 288 8.27 30.51 24.13
C GLY A 288 7.29 31.05 25.18
N ASP A 289 7.18 32.40 25.32
CA ASP A 289 6.21 33.02 26.24
C ASP A 289 4.77 32.63 25.89
N LEU A 290 4.45 32.61 24.61
CA LEU A 290 3.14 32.22 24.12
C LEU A 290 2.82 30.76 24.44
N PHE A 291 3.76 29.84 24.20
CA PHE A 291 3.53 28.44 24.56
C PHE A 291 3.43 28.22 26.07
N ALA A 292 4.05 29.05 26.91
CA ALA A 292 3.81 29.04 28.35
C ALA A 292 2.36 29.44 28.70
N ASP A 293 1.77 30.39 27.98
CA ASP A 293 0.36 30.75 28.15
C ASP A 293 -0.57 29.63 27.64
N LEU A 294 -0.20 28.93 26.56
CA LEU A 294 -0.98 27.83 25.98
C LEU A 294 -0.96 26.57 26.86
N GLU A 295 0.09 26.34 27.64
CA GLU A 295 0.31 25.12 28.42
C GLU A 295 -0.86 24.81 29.37
N ILE A 296 -1.54 25.83 29.90
CA ILE A 296 -2.67 25.65 30.80
C ILE A 296 -3.85 24.90 30.15
N SER A 297 -3.98 24.96 28.85
CA SER A 297 -5.06 24.28 28.11
C SER A 297 -4.81 22.78 27.94
N LEU A 298 -3.58 22.31 28.13
CA LEU A 298 -3.15 20.96 27.82
C LEU A 298 -3.53 19.96 28.93
N LYS A 299 -3.99 18.78 28.53
CA LYS A 299 -4.07 17.60 29.41
C LYS A 299 -2.67 17.03 29.65
N VAL A 300 -2.51 16.25 30.70
CA VAL A 300 -1.26 15.53 30.98
C VAL A 300 -0.84 14.57 29.86
N SER A 301 -1.80 14.08 29.06
CA SER A 301 -1.59 13.17 27.93
C SER A 301 -1.36 13.89 26.60
N SER A 302 -1.32 15.22 26.59
CA SER A 302 -1.32 16.00 25.37
C SER A 302 0.00 15.97 24.62
N ASN A 303 -0.15 16.19 23.32
CA ASN A 303 0.95 16.38 22.37
C ASN A 303 0.87 17.79 21.75
N VAL A 304 2.02 18.33 21.35
CA VAL A 304 2.14 19.66 20.75
C VAL A 304 3.01 19.56 19.52
N PHE A 305 2.45 19.96 18.37
CA PHE A 305 3.16 19.99 17.09
C PHE A 305 3.22 21.42 16.58
N VAL A 306 4.44 21.89 16.32
CA VAL A 306 4.71 23.25 15.84
C VAL A 306 5.40 23.16 14.49
N ASN A 307 4.67 23.48 13.41
CA ASN A 307 5.27 23.58 12.09
C ASN A 307 5.97 24.92 11.92
N ILE A 308 7.24 24.87 11.51
CA ILE A 308 8.07 26.05 11.28
C ILE A 308 9.10 25.80 10.18
N GLY A 309 9.33 26.81 9.35
CA GLY A 309 10.37 26.81 8.32
C GLY A 309 11.61 27.57 8.76
N GLU A 310 12.71 27.30 8.06
CA GLU A 310 13.96 28.08 8.23
C GLU A 310 13.86 29.42 7.49
N THR A 311 14.39 30.45 8.11
CA THR A 311 14.57 31.79 7.51
C THR A 311 16.02 31.99 7.09
N TYR A 312 16.21 32.63 5.97
CA TYR A 312 17.55 32.89 5.42
C TYR A 312 17.78 34.38 5.22
N VAL A 313 18.88 34.87 5.75
CA VAL A 313 19.38 36.24 5.55
C VAL A 313 20.71 36.14 4.79
N ASP A 314 20.84 36.84 3.68
CA ASP A 314 22.02 36.84 2.81
C ASP A 314 22.48 35.41 2.40
N GLY A 315 21.53 34.47 2.28
CA GLY A 315 21.79 33.08 1.92
C GLY A 315 22.19 32.17 3.09
N CYS A 316 22.36 32.72 4.30
CA CYS A 316 22.68 31.96 5.51
C CYS A 316 21.41 31.62 6.30
N ALA A 317 21.32 30.41 6.84
CA ALA A 317 20.27 29.99 7.74
C ALA A 317 20.38 30.73 9.09
N MET A 318 19.24 31.13 9.64
CA MET A 318 19.16 31.85 10.90
C MET A 318 18.87 30.95 12.11
N ASP A 319 18.79 29.63 11.88
CA ASP A 319 18.55 28.58 12.89
C ASP A 319 17.24 28.77 13.69
N VAL A 320 16.24 29.37 13.04
CA VAL A 320 14.96 29.73 13.67
C VAL A 320 14.25 28.52 14.30
N PRO A 321 14.17 27.33 13.66
CA PRO A 321 13.53 26.16 14.26
C PRO A 321 14.19 25.72 15.58
N ASP A 322 15.53 25.75 15.68
CA ASP A 322 16.23 25.35 16.90
C ASP A 322 16.10 26.41 18.00
N LEU A 323 16.17 27.70 17.66
CA LEU A 323 15.90 28.78 18.61
C LEU A 323 14.49 28.68 19.21
N VAL A 324 13.48 28.45 18.39
CA VAL A 324 12.10 28.27 18.86
C VAL A 324 12.00 27.05 19.77
N LYS A 325 12.57 25.91 19.36
CA LYS A 325 12.57 24.67 20.17
C LYS A 325 13.18 24.95 21.57
N ARG A 326 14.34 25.58 21.63
CA ARG A 326 15.00 25.91 22.89
C ARG A 326 14.17 26.85 23.76
N SER A 327 13.60 27.88 23.17
CA SER A 327 12.78 28.85 23.93
C SER A 327 11.51 28.20 24.50
N ILE A 328 10.84 27.33 23.77
CA ILE A 328 9.71 26.57 24.30
C ILE A 328 10.14 25.71 25.49
N LEU A 329 11.26 24.97 25.38
CA LEU A 329 11.78 24.13 26.45
C LEU A 329 12.25 24.92 27.69
N GLU A 330 12.74 26.14 27.52
CA GLU A 330 13.15 27.00 28.62
C GLU A 330 11.98 27.62 29.39
N LYS A 331 10.86 27.88 28.70
CA LYS A 331 9.75 28.64 29.27
C LYS A 331 8.53 27.80 29.66
N THR A 332 8.51 26.54 29.28
CA THR A 332 7.40 25.58 29.56
C THR A 332 7.92 24.35 30.27
N ASN A 333 6.98 23.50 30.77
CA ASN A 333 7.30 22.18 31.28
C ASN A 333 7.18 21.11 30.18
N LEU A 334 7.02 21.50 28.92
CA LEU A 334 6.94 20.58 27.78
C LEU A 334 8.27 19.86 27.58
N VAL A 335 8.19 18.59 27.20
CA VAL A 335 9.35 17.75 26.89
C VAL A 335 9.42 17.54 25.39
N TYR A 336 10.56 17.86 24.80
CA TYR A 336 10.80 17.59 23.38
C TYR A 336 10.85 16.09 23.12
N LYS A 337 10.09 15.63 22.12
CA LYS A 337 10.01 14.22 21.76
C LYS A 337 10.76 13.92 20.48
N GLU A 338 10.48 14.66 19.40
CA GLU A 338 11.07 14.42 18.08
C GLU A 338 10.84 15.62 17.15
N THR A 339 11.52 15.64 16.01
CA THR A 339 11.20 16.53 14.88
C THR A 339 10.76 15.71 13.68
N LEU A 340 9.52 15.92 13.24
CA LEU A 340 9.06 15.38 11.97
C LEU A 340 9.49 16.31 10.83
N ILE A 341 9.78 15.76 9.68
CA ILE A 341 10.20 16.52 8.51
C ILE A 341 9.07 16.57 7.49
N TRP A 342 8.63 17.78 7.14
CA TRP A 342 7.76 17.98 6.00
C TRP A 342 8.60 18.22 4.74
N SER A 343 8.57 17.25 3.82
CA SER A 343 9.24 17.37 2.52
C SER A 343 8.26 17.93 1.49
N LYS A 344 8.52 19.16 1.02
CA LYS A 344 7.67 19.82 0.02
C LYS A 344 7.95 19.28 -1.38
N PRO A 345 6.95 18.84 -2.13
CA PRO A 345 7.16 18.32 -3.50
C PRO A 345 7.64 19.42 -4.44
N ASN A 346 7.12 20.66 -4.30
CA ASN A 346 7.40 21.79 -5.16
C ASN A 346 8.01 22.97 -4.38
N PRO A 347 9.32 22.96 -4.08
CA PRO A 347 9.96 24.11 -3.44
C PRO A 347 9.95 25.32 -4.38
N LYS A 348 9.99 26.53 -3.81
CA LYS A 348 10.17 27.73 -4.63
C LYS A 348 11.42 27.60 -5.50
N PRO A 349 11.35 27.95 -6.79
CA PRO A 349 12.52 27.91 -7.66
C PRO A 349 13.61 28.83 -7.13
N ILE A 350 14.86 28.40 -7.24
CA ILE A 350 16.03 29.16 -6.89
C ILE A 350 16.34 30.13 -8.03
N ASN A 351 16.79 31.31 -7.67
CA ASN A 351 17.43 32.22 -8.63
C ASN A 351 18.93 32.34 -8.31
N GLU A 352 19.70 32.84 -9.25
CA GLU A 352 21.17 32.97 -9.12
C GLU A 352 21.61 33.80 -7.91
N LYS A 353 20.74 34.69 -7.39
CA LYS A 353 21.03 35.54 -6.23
C LYS A 353 21.04 34.77 -4.91
N VAL A 354 20.39 33.61 -4.85
CA VAL A 354 20.20 32.86 -3.59
C VAL A 354 21.44 32.06 -3.18
N LYS A 355 22.32 31.70 -4.10
CA LYS A 355 23.61 31.01 -3.88
C LYS A 355 23.54 29.77 -2.96
N ARG A 356 22.43 29.05 -2.92
CA ARG A 356 22.23 27.81 -2.17
C ARG A 356 21.18 26.92 -2.85
N PRO A 357 21.15 25.61 -2.58
CA PRO A 357 20.07 24.72 -3.03
C PRO A 357 18.68 25.17 -2.53
N ALA A 358 17.63 24.77 -3.23
CA ALA A 358 16.26 25.03 -2.80
C ALA A 358 15.99 24.35 -1.46
N ASN A 359 15.37 25.08 -0.53
CA ASN A 359 14.88 24.48 0.70
C ASN A 359 13.59 23.73 0.43
N LYS A 360 13.63 22.40 0.56
CA LYS A 360 12.49 21.51 0.38
C LYS A 360 11.79 21.13 1.66
N ILE A 361 12.36 21.46 2.82
CA ILE A 361 11.88 20.94 4.09
C ILE A 361 11.34 22.06 4.98
N GLU A 362 10.38 21.71 5.80
CA GLU A 362 9.99 22.40 7.02
C GLU A 362 10.01 21.41 8.18
N TYR A 363 10.03 21.94 9.39
CA TYR A 363 10.19 21.17 10.61
C TYR A 363 8.88 21.20 11.39
N ILE A 364 8.43 20.05 11.87
CA ILE A 364 7.32 19.94 12.81
C ILE A 364 7.92 19.50 14.14
N LEU A 365 8.12 20.47 15.03
CA LEU A 365 8.66 20.22 16.36
C LEU A 365 7.59 19.53 17.21
N TRP A 366 7.90 18.37 17.76
CA TRP A 366 6.97 17.58 18.56
C TRP A 366 7.36 17.59 20.04
N PHE A 367 6.45 18.09 20.87
CA PHE A 367 6.60 18.12 22.32
C PHE A 367 5.44 17.35 22.97
N VAL A 368 5.62 16.97 24.23
CA VAL A 368 4.61 16.29 25.08
C VAL A 368 4.62 16.89 26.48
N VAL A 369 3.46 16.82 27.17
CA VAL A 369 3.37 17.27 28.58
C VAL A 369 4.06 16.24 29.49
N ASP A 370 3.71 14.97 29.40
CA ASP A 370 4.32 13.88 30.15
C ASP A 370 4.71 12.73 29.18
N PRO A 371 6.00 12.45 28.99
CA PRO A 371 6.45 11.41 28.06
C PRO A 371 5.88 10.00 28.35
N LYS A 372 5.50 9.73 29.61
CA LYS A 372 4.95 8.43 30.02
C LYS A 372 3.45 8.31 29.80
N LYS A 373 2.76 9.45 29.75
CA LYS A 373 1.29 9.51 29.61
C LYS A 373 0.84 10.05 28.27
N ALA A 374 1.76 10.65 27.50
CA ALA A 374 1.44 11.19 26.19
C ALA A 374 0.77 10.14 25.32
N LYS A 375 -0.39 10.50 24.76
CA LYS A 375 -1.17 9.64 23.90
C LYS A 375 -0.38 9.36 22.61
N TYR A 376 -0.31 8.11 22.22
CA TYR A 376 0.33 7.68 20.98
C TYR A 376 -0.40 6.50 20.37
N ASN A 377 -0.99 6.72 19.23
CA ASN A 377 -1.66 5.71 18.43
C ASN A 377 -0.70 5.27 17.33
N MET A 378 -0.30 4.00 17.35
CA MET A 378 0.56 3.48 16.30
C MET A 378 -0.19 3.42 14.99
N ILE A 379 0.23 4.22 14.02
CA ILE A 379 -0.26 4.15 12.66
C ILE A 379 0.36 2.91 12.01
N THR A 380 -0.46 1.90 11.71
CA THR A 380 0.02 0.71 11.00
C THR A 380 -0.36 0.80 9.54
N TYR A 381 0.64 0.64 8.70
CA TYR A 381 0.57 0.80 7.26
C TYR A 381 -0.04 -0.37 6.52
N THR A 382 -0.03 -1.50 7.13
CA THR A 382 -0.46 -2.71 6.47
C THR A 382 -1.91 -2.98 6.75
N ASP A 383 -2.65 -3.42 5.73
CA ASP A 383 -3.80 -4.29 5.88
C ASP A 383 -3.39 -5.50 6.70
N ARG A 384 -3.06 -5.24 7.92
CA ARG A 384 -2.91 -6.35 8.82
C ARG A 384 -4.33 -6.75 9.15
N PRO A 385 -4.74 -7.96 8.77
CA PRO A 385 -6.04 -8.46 9.20
C PRO A 385 -6.13 -8.28 10.70
N LYS A 386 -7.34 -8.09 11.21
CA LYS A 386 -7.64 -7.99 12.64
C LYS A 386 -6.97 -9.09 13.49
N ASN A 387 -6.33 -10.09 12.88
CA ASN A 387 -5.75 -11.28 13.48
C ASN A 387 -4.25 -11.40 13.20
N ILE A 388 -3.42 -10.52 13.77
CA ILE A 388 -1.97 -10.72 13.74
C ILE A 388 -1.59 -11.55 14.94
N LYS A 389 -1.17 -12.80 14.70
CA LYS A 389 -0.44 -13.56 15.72
C LYS A 389 0.92 -12.90 15.95
N ILE A 390 1.10 -12.34 17.12
CA ILE A 390 2.42 -11.88 17.56
C ILE A 390 3.09 -13.04 18.25
N THR A 391 4.14 -13.52 17.64
CA THR A 391 5.09 -14.42 18.29
C THR A 391 6.09 -13.55 19.05
N ASN A 392 6.15 -13.72 20.36
CA ASN A 392 7.11 -13.17 21.32
C ASN A 392 6.92 -11.73 21.80
N GLY A 393 6.44 -11.59 23.01
CA GLY A 393 6.77 -10.47 23.91
C GLY A 393 5.91 -9.20 23.81
N ALA A 394 4.82 -9.17 23.08
CA ALA A 394 3.91 -8.02 23.08
C ALA A 394 2.96 -8.08 24.29
N LYS A 395 2.86 -6.97 25.04
CA LYS A 395 2.10 -6.88 26.28
C LYS A 395 0.59 -6.87 26.16
N ASP A 396 0.03 -6.70 24.96
CA ASP A 396 -1.40 -6.52 24.73
C ASP A 396 -1.90 -7.56 23.73
N VAL A 397 -1.96 -8.82 24.16
CA VAL A 397 -2.37 -9.96 23.33
C VAL A 397 -3.58 -10.62 23.96
N ASP A 398 -4.60 -10.93 23.18
CA ASP A 398 -5.74 -11.72 23.67
C ASP A 398 -5.36 -13.19 23.90
N GLU A 399 -6.28 -13.98 24.43
CA GLU A 399 -6.11 -15.41 24.70
C GLU A 399 -5.75 -16.24 23.45
N ASN A 400 -5.95 -15.70 22.23
CA ASN A 400 -5.62 -16.31 20.95
C ASN A 400 -4.28 -15.79 20.38
N GLY A 401 -3.58 -14.93 21.09
CA GLY A 401 -2.31 -14.33 20.64
C GLY A 401 -2.50 -13.19 19.63
N VAL A 402 -3.64 -12.51 19.65
CA VAL A 402 -3.99 -11.41 18.74
C VAL A 402 -3.87 -10.07 19.45
N VAL A 403 -3.19 -9.10 18.85
CA VAL A 403 -3.00 -7.75 19.39
C VAL A 403 -4.15 -6.85 18.95
N TRP A 404 -5.21 -6.84 19.71
CA TRP A 404 -6.42 -6.08 19.36
C TRP A 404 -6.30 -4.57 19.62
N GLU A 405 -5.60 -4.14 20.67
CA GLU A 405 -5.59 -2.73 21.05
C GLU A 405 -4.80 -1.84 20.11
N LYS A 406 -3.70 -2.33 19.55
CA LYS A 406 -2.93 -1.56 18.58
C LYS A 406 -3.63 -1.43 17.22
N VAL A 407 -4.58 -2.31 16.94
CA VAL A 407 -5.41 -2.25 15.73
C VAL A 407 -6.68 -1.43 15.97
N LYS A 408 -7.17 -1.34 17.19
CA LYS A 408 -8.34 -0.52 17.59
C LYS A 408 -8.11 0.98 17.42
N SER A 409 -6.86 1.44 17.47
CA SER A 409 -6.53 2.85 17.22
C SER A 409 -6.74 3.26 15.76
N LEU A 410 -6.96 2.30 14.87
CA LEU A 410 -7.33 2.53 13.49
C LEU A 410 -8.84 2.46 13.39
N SER A 411 -9.51 3.56 13.69
CA SER A 411 -10.92 3.64 13.43
C SER A 411 -11.18 3.61 11.91
N LYS A 412 -12.36 3.18 11.58
CA LYS A 412 -12.88 2.88 10.25
C LYS A 412 -12.53 3.90 9.15
N PRO A 413 -12.69 5.21 9.38
CA PRO A 413 -12.44 6.22 8.35
C PRO A 413 -10.98 6.34 7.93
N TYR A 414 -10.04 5.90 8.75
CA TYR A 414 -8.60 6.17 8.54
C TYR A 414 -7.93 5.27 7.52
N ARG A 415 -8.53 4.15 7.14
CA ARG A 415 -7.95 3.26 6.14
C ARG A 415 -7.80 3.90 4.77
N LYS A 416 -8.74 4.74 4.36
CA LYS A 416 -8.64 5.48 3.10
C LYS A 416 -7.48 6.46 3.13
N ILE A 417 -7.24 7.12 4.25
CA ILE A 417 -6.13 8.03 4.44
C ILE A 417 -4.80 7.30 4.30
N TYR A 418 -4.71 6.07 4.80
CA TYR A 418 -3.49 5.26 4.67
C TYR A 418 -3.09 4.92 3.24
N ASN A 419 -4.04 4.77 2.34
CA ASN A 419 -3.73 4.51 0.93
C ASN A 419 -3.02 5.68 0.27
N HIS A 420 -3.14 6.89 0.83
CA HIS A 420 -2.54 8.11 0.34
C HIS A 420 -1.27 8.54 1.11
N ILE A 421 -1.00 7.90 2.24
CA ILE A 421 0.20 8.14 3.05
C ILE A 421 1.17 7.00 2.83
N SER A 422 2.40 7.25 2.40
CA SER A 422 3.38 6.20 2.12
C SER A 422 3.92 5.57 3.41
N GLN A 423 4.27 4.29 3.37
CA GLN A 423 4.90 3.60 4.51
C GLN A 423 6.15 4.35 5.00
N GLN A 424 6.89 4.93 4.06
CA GLN A 424 8.08 5.71 4.35
C GLN A 424 7.77 6.96 5.18
N GLU A 425 6.61 7.61 4.92
CA GLU A 425 6.18 8.79 5.70
C GLU A 425 5.90 8.43 7.15
N VAL A 426 5.29 7.27 7.39
CA VAL A 426 4.95 6.83 8.76
C VAL A 426 6.16 6.26 9.48
N GLU A 427 6.93 5.39 8.84
CA GLU A 427 8.05 4.70 9.48
C GLU A 427 9.27 5.59 9.72
N HIS A 428 9.50 6.58 8.86
CA HIS A 428 10.64 7.48 8.93
C HIS A 428 10.28 8.89 9.40
N MET A 429 9.04 9.12 9.85
CA MET A 429 8.57 10.42 10.32
C MET A 429 8.75 11.55 9.29
N ILE A 430 8.72 11.22 8.00
CA ILE A 430 8.78 12.17 6.90
C ILE A 430 7.38 12.37 6.36
N ILE A 431 6.87 13.58 6.45
CA ILE A 431 5.59 13.94 5.85
C ILE A 431 5.83 14.45 4.44
N CYS A 432 5.46 13.67 3.45
CA CYS A 432 5.52 14.05 2.05
C CYS A 432 4.10 14.40 1.58
N SER A 433 3.87 15.64 1.16
CA SER A 433 2.67 15.95 0.42
C SER A 433 2.91 15.55 -1.05
N THR A 434 2.24 14.51 -1.52
CA THR A 434 2.20 14.16 -2.94
C THR A 434 1.21 15.09 -3.63
N GLY A 435 1.71 16.05 -4.37
CA GLY A 435 0.87 16.99 -5.14
C GLY A 435 1.43 18.39 -5.16
N LYS A 436 1.06 19.17 -6.16
CA LYS A 436 1.35 20.59 -6.19
C LYS A 436 0.75 21.20 -4.92
N ASN A 437 1.52 22.01 -4.21
CA ASN A 437 1.01 22.95 -3.21
C ASN A 437 0.05 23.96 -3.86
N GLN A 438 -1.00 23.45 -4.44
CA GLN A 438 -2.21 24.24 -4.59
C GLN A 438 -2.84 24.16 -3.22
N PRO A 439 -2.87 25.22 -2.48
CA PRO A 439 -3.67 25.22 -1.29
C PRO A 439 -5.10 24.97 -1.76
N ILE A 440 -5.68 23.85 -1.33
CA ILE A 440 -7.14 23.70 -1.33
C ILE A 440 -7.72 24.91 -0.60
N SER A 441 -6.97 25.46 0.34
CA SER A 441 -7.16 26.77 0.91
C SER A 441 -7.41 27.91 -0.11
N ASN A 442 -6.93 27.87 -1.34
CA ASN A 442 -7.34 28.87 -2.33
C ASN A 442 -8.79 28.70 -2.80
N ALA A 443 -9.34 27.49 -2.74
CA ALA A 443 -10.76 27.28 -3.04
C ALA A 443 -11.68 27.70 -1.88
N TYR A 444 -11.17 27.64 -0.64
CA TYR A 444 -11.94 27.92 0.57
C TYR A 444 -11.47 29.17 1.33
N SER A 445 -10.19 29.55 1.19
CA SER A 445 -9.59 30.70 1.85
C SER A 445 -9.28 31.82 0.87
N GLU A 446 -10.29 32.40 0.23
CA GLU A 446 -10.14 33.52 -0.69
C GLU A 446 -9.07 34.53 -0.17
N GLY A 447 -7.86 34.50 -0.75
CA GLY A 447 -6.82 35.45 -0.44
C GLY A 447 -5.92 35.16 0.76
N HIS A 448 -5.97 33.97 1.42
CA HIS A 448 -5.00 33.65 2.49
C HIS A 448 -3.59 33.46 1.93
N VAL A 449 -2.66 34.30 2.38
CA VAL A 449 -1.31 34.43 1.80
C VAL A 449 -0.42 33.20 2.04
N ALA A 450 -0.77 32.33 2.99
CA ALA A 450 0.09 31.24 3.48
C ALA A 450 -0.66 30.04 4.03
N ALA A 451 -1.59 29.50 3.28
CA ALA A 451 -2.32 28.33 3.76
C ALA A 451 -1.42 27.10 3.88
N MET A 452 -1.58 26.37 4.97
CA MET A 452 -0.94 25.09 5.23
C MET A 452 -1.54 24.00 4.33
N SER A 453 -0.72 23.00 3.95
CA SER A 453 -1.24 21.81 3.24
C SER A 453 -2.20 21.02 4.13
N GLU A 454 -3.34 20.59 3.59
CA GLU A 454 -4.33 19.78 4.32
C GLU A 454 -3.77 18.44 4.81
N LEU A 455 -2.76 17.87 4.12
CA LEU A 455 -2.12 16.63 4.54
C LEU A 455 -1.20 16.78 5.75
N LEU A 456 -0.73 17.98 6.04
CA LEU A 456 0.26 18.20 7.08
C LEU A 456 -0.27 17.82 8.48
N PRO A 457 -1.49 18.19 8.90
CA PRO A 457 -2.01 17.85 10.22
C PRO A 457 -2.51 16.40 10.35
N VAL A 458 -2.69 15.67 9.26
CA VAL A 458 -3.31 14.32 9.28
C VAL A 458 -2.54 13.36 10.17
N ILE A 459 -1.23 13.18 9.94
CA ILE A 459 -0.42 12.23 10.72
C ILE A 459 -0.33 12.65 12.19
N PRO A 460 0.02 13.90 12.55
CA PRO A 460 0.01 14.36 13.94
C PRO A 460 -1.31 14.09 14.66
N ILE A 461 -2.45 14.44 14.05
CA ILE A 461 -3.76 14.25 14.66
C ILE A 461 -4.06 12.75 14.86
N LEU A 462 -3.86 11.92 13.86
CA LEU A 462 -4.10 10.48 13.96
C LEU A 462 -3.23 9.80 15.02
N MET A 463 -1.95 10.17 15.09
CA MET A 463 -1.01 9.58 16.05
C MET A 463 -1.36 9.90 17.51
N THR A 464 -2.03 11.03 17.77
CA THR A 464 -2.10 11.58 19.13
C THR A 464 -3.51 11.85 19.64
N THR A 465 -4.52 11.54 18.85
CA THR A 465 -5.94 11.71 19.24
C THR A 465 -6.80 10.51 18.85
N ASP A 466 -7.89 10.34 19.56
CA ASP A 466 -9.01 9.48 19.18
C ASP A 466 -10.20 10.34 18.71
N GLU A 467 -11.24 9.68 18.16
CA GLU A 467 -12.48 10.38 17.80
C GLU A 467 -13.09 11.08 19.01
N GLY A 468 -13.57 12.30 18.81
CA GLY A 468 -14.11 13.14 19.87
C GLY A 468 -13.08 13.87 20.75
N ASP A 469 -11.78 13.58 20.60
CA ASP A 469 -10.72 14.36 21.26
C ASP A 469 -10.64 15.79 20.71
N LEU A 470 -10.12 16.71 21.50
CA LEU A 470 -10.03 18.13 21.16
C LEU A 470 -8.66 18.48 20.55
N VAL A 471 -8.67 18.90 19.29
CA VAL A 471 -7.52 19.47 18.58
C VAL A 471 -7.57 20.98 18.64
N TYR A 472 -6.46 21.63 18.99
CA TYR A 472 -6.35 23.08 19.08
C TYR A 472 -5.33 23.64 18.10
N ASP A 473 -5.74 24.67 17.32
CA ASP A 473 -4.85 25.47 16.51
C ASP A 473 -4.84 26.93 16.99
N PRO A 474 -3.76 27.37 17.68
CA PRO A 474 -3.66 28.73 18.18
C PRO A 474 -3.39 29.80 17.11
N PHE A 475 -3.05 29.40 15.87
CA PHE A 475 -2.81 30.31 14.75
C PHE A 475 -3.61 29.85 13.51
N ALA A 476 -4.92 29.86 13.68
CA ALA A 476 -5.83 29.15 12.79
C ALA A 476 -5.81 29.60 11.32
N GLY A 477 -5.59 30.90 11.06
CA GLY A 477 -5.62 31.45 9.71
C GLY A 477 -6.87 31.00 8.94
N GLY A 478 -6.68 30.23 7.88
CA GLY A 478 -7.76 29.65 7.07
C GLY A 478 -8.40 28.39 7.65
N ASN A 479 -8.13 28.01 8.90
CA ASN A 479 -8.68 26.85 9.61
C ASN A 479 -8.43 25.49 8.93
N THR A 480 -7.27 25.30 8.30
CA THR A 480 -6.90 24.02 7.67
C THR A 480 -6.86 22.87 8.68
N VAL A 481 -6.29 23.11 9.87
CA VAL A 481 -6.26 22.10 10.95
C VAL A 481 -7.65 21.75 11.40
N GLY A 482 -8.53 22.75 11.55
CA GLY A 482 -9.92 22.55 11.95
C GLY A 482 -10.71 21.73 10.96
N ARG A 483 -10.57 22.04 9.67
CA ARG A 483 -11.17 21.25 8.60
C ARG A 483 -10.77 19.77 8.70
N ILE A 484 -9.47 19.50 8.83
CA ILE A 484 -8.99 18.12 8.95
C ILE A 484 -9.41 17.46 10.25
N ALA A 485 -9.41 18.18 11.38
CA ALA A 485 -9.91 17.66 12.64
C ALA A 485 -11.36 17.21 12.53
N LEU A 486 -12.23 18.05 11.94
CA LEU A 486 -13.64 17.72 11.70
C LEU A 486 -13.80 16.51 10.77
N LEU A 487 -13.06 16.47 9.65
CA LEU A 487 -13.07 15.35 8.72
C LEU A 487 -12.57 14.04 9.36
N LEU A 488 -11.75 14.12 10.40
CA LEU A 488 -11.27 12.98 11.18
C LEU A 488 -12.14 12.68 12.40
N ASN A 489 -13.34 13.28 12.52
CA ASN A 489 -14.26 13.11 13.65
C ASN A 489 -13.67 13.55 15.02
N ARG A 490 -12.84 14.62 15.02
CA ARG A 490 -12.31 15.27 16.21
C ARG A 490 -13.08 16.55 16.50
N ASN A 491 -13.16 16.92 17.79
CA ASN A 491 -13.55 18.26 18.17
C ASN A 491 -12.43 19.25 17.85
N TYR A 492 -12.79 20.51 17.65
CA TYR A 492 -11.84 21.50 17.21
C TYR A 492 -11.99 22.82 17.97
N LEU A 493 -10.85 23.35 18.41
CA LEU A 493 -10.71 24.70 18.96
C LEU A 493 -9.73 25.47 18.11
N SER A 494 -10.03 26.72 17.82
CA SER A 494 -9.08 27.64 17.17
C SER A 494 -9.12 29.02 17.75
N THR A 495 -7.96 29.70 17.65
CA THR A 495 -7.85 31.13 17.90
C THR A 495 -7.20 31.80 16.70
N GLU A 496 -7.71 32.99 16.32
CA GLU A 496 -7.17 33.79 15.23
C GLU A 496 -7.25 35.27 15.61
N LEU A 497 -6.14 35.98 15.48
CA LEU A 497 -6.01 37.39 15.84
C LEU A 497 -6.69 38.31 14.81
N SER A 498 -6.52 38.01 13.52
CA SER A 498 -7.05 38.82 12.42
C SER A 498 -8.55 38.58 12.22
N SER A 499 -9.38 39.65 12.28
CA SER A 499 -10.80 39.57 11.98
C SER A 499 -11.07 39.07 10.58
N HIS A 500 -10.23 39.43 9.61
CA HIS A 500 -10.33 38.98 8.22
C HIS A 500 -10.13 37.47 8.10
N TYR A 501 -9.01 36.93 8.64
CA TYR A 501 -8.72 35.51 8.59
C TYR A 501 -9.65 34.68 9.45
N HIS A 502 -10.09 35.21 10.59
CA HIS A 502 -11.09 34.53 11.42
C HIS A 502 -12.40 34.29 10.65
N LYS A 503 -12.91 35.30 9.92
CA LYS A 503 -14.12 35.16 9.08
C LYS A 503 -13.93 34.13 7.97
N ILE A 504 -12.79 34.15 7.30
CA ILE A 504 -12.44 33.13 6.28
C ILE A 504 -12.44 31.75 6.92
N GLY A 505 -11.77 31.59 8.06
CA GLY A 505 -11.67 30.33 8.76
C GLY A 505 -13.03 29.79 9.24
N CYS A 506 -13.92 30.65 9.76
CA CYS A 506 -15.28 30.25 10.13
C CYS A 506 -16.06 29.73 8.92
N LYS A 507 -15.99 30.44 7.77
CA LYS A 507 -16.65 29.99 6.54
C LYS A 507 -16.12 28.63 6.06
N VAL A 508 -14.81 28.35 6.20
CA VAL A 508 -14.22 27.04 5.89
C VAL A 508 -14.82 25.96 6.79
N LEU A 509 -14.97 26.22 8.10
CA LEU A 509 -15.56 25.25 9.04
C LEU A 509 -17.04 25.01 8.74
N GLU A 510 -17.82 26.07 8.47
CA GLU A 510 -19.24 25.96 8.08
C GLU A 510 -19.40 25.13 6.80
N ASN A 511 -18.64 25.43 5.76
CA ASN A 511 -18.67 24.64 4.52
C ASN A 511 -18.28 23.18 4.77
N THR A 512 -17.31 22.94 5.65
CA THR A 512 -16.89 21.58 5.99
C THR A 512 -18.00 20.80 6.69
N LEU A 513 -18.72 21.44 7.62
CA LEU A 513 -19.86 20.82 8.29
C LEU A 513 -21.01 20.55 7.31
N GLU A 514 -21.27 21.46 6.35
CA GLU A 514 -22.24 21.23 5.30
C GLU A 514 -21.85 20.07 4.39
N GLU A 515 -20.57 19.98 4.00
CA GLU A 515 -20.04 18.86 3.22
C GLU A 515 -20.19 17.52 3.97
N ILE A 516 -19.88 17.49 5.25
CA ILE A 516 -20.04 16.29 6.12
C ILE A 516 -21.51 15.84 6.18
N ASN A 517 -22.46 16.78 6.17
CA ASN A 517 -23.89 16.47 6.20
C ASN A 517 -24.45 16.01 4.84
N GLN A 518 -23.82 16.35 3.73
CA GLN A 518 -24.29 16.07 2.37
C GLN A 518 -23.65 14.82 1.77
N ASP A 519 -22.40 14.57 2.07
CA ASP A 519 -21.61 13.48 1.51
C ASP A 519 -21.22 12.49 2.62
N ASP A 520 -21.07 11.22 2.25
CA ASP A 520 -20.43 10.28 3.16
C ASP A 520 -18.96 10.69 3.40
N PHE A 521 -18.50 10.38 4.58
CA PHE A 521 -17.16 10.73 5.03
C PHE A 521 -16.04 10.32 4.06
N ASN A 522 -16.21 9.23 3.35
CA ASN A 522 -15.23 8.73 2.40
C ASN A 522 -15.14 9.55 1.15
N SER A 523 -16.29 9.92 0.63
CA SER A 523 -16.37 10.80 -0.53
C SER A 523 -15.65 12.13 -0.24
N LEU A 524 -15.78 12.65 0.98
CA LEU A 524 -15.09 13.88 1.39
C LEU A 524 -13.58 13.70 1.50
N LEU A 525 -13.13 12.59 2.11
CA LEU A 525 -11.70 12.30 2.19
C LEU A 525 -11.10 12.03 0.80
N ASP A 526 -11.80 11.33 -0.07
CA ASP A 526 -11.37 11.17 -1.46
C ASP A 526 -11.21 12.52 -2.15
N LYS A 527 -12.16 13.44 -1.99
CA LYS A 527 -12.04 14.79 -2.52
C LYS A 527 -10.81 15.55 -2.00
N VAL A 528 -10.44 15.36 -0.72
CA VAL A 528 -9.23 15.96 -0.15
C VAL A 528 -7.97 15.38 -0.78
N PHE A 529 -7.92 14.08 -1.01
CA PHE A 529 -6.74 13.39 -1.53
C PHE A 529 -6.66 13.41 -3.07
N ASP A 530 -7.78 13.25 -3.78
CA ASP A 530 -7.81 13.22 -5.25
C ASP A 530 -7.53 14.59 -5.86
N ARG A 531 -7.98 15.69 -5.25
CA ARG A 531 -7.62 17.05 -5.69
C ARG A 531 -6.11 17.29 -5.72
N GLN A 532 -5.33 16.55 -4.92
CA GLN A 532 -3.87 16.65 -4.94
C GLN A 532 -3.24 15.82 -6.05
N LEU A 533 -3.91 14.77 -6.54
CA LEU A 533 -3.45 13.96 -7.67
C LEU A 533 -3.72 14.64 -9.01
N GLU A 534 -4.89 15.26 -9.20
CA GLU A 534 -5.23 16.00 -10.43
C GLU A 534 -4.34 17.22 -10.68
N THR A 535 -3.81 17.84 -9.62
CA THR A 535 -2.86 18.95 -9.74
C THR A 535 -1.40 18.50 -9.94
N ALA A 536 -1.14 17.19 -9.91
CA ALA A 536 0.19 16.61 -10.14
C ALA A 536 0.40 16.12 -11.59
N ALA A 537 -0.64 16.04 -12.40
CA ALA A 537 -0.62 15.75 -13.83
C ALA A 537 -0.59 17.06 -14.65
#